data_f2e4fd2f68802f5c9e1aa9b59bba116b
#
_entry.id   f2e4fd2f68802f5c9e1aa9b59bba116b
#
_cell.length_a   1.000
_cell.length_b   1.000
_cell.length_c   1.000
_cell.angle_alpha   90.00
_cell.angle_beta   90.00
_cell.angle_gamma   90.00
#
_symmetry.space_group_name_H-M   'P 1'
#
loop_
_entity.id
_entity.type
_entity.pdbx_description
1 polymer ?
#
loop_
_entity_poly.entity_id
_entity_poly.type
_entity_poly.pdbx_seq_one_letter_code
_entity_poly.pdbx_strand_id
1 'polypeptide(L)'
;YENVKWITEDFKNLYLHRLAVHPEYQKKGVGRSLMDFAEEYAKLNGFKSVRLDTFSQNQRNNKFYKSRQYVQLGDVFFPMQSKFPFHCYEKIIN
;
A
#
# COMPACT_ATOMS: atom_id res chain seq x y z
N TYR A 1 2.36 7.39 -11.48
CA TYR A 1 2.15 7.97 -10.14
C TYR A 1 2.53 9.44 -10.05
N GLU A 2 2.60 10.14 -11.18
CA GLU A 2 3.02 11.54 -11.23
C GLU A 2 2.08 12.49 -10.49
N ASN A 3 0.80 12.12 -10.38
CA ASN A 3 -0.22 12.96 -9.75
C ASN A 3 -0.36 12.76 -8.25
N VAL A 4 0.43 11.86 -7.68
CA VAL A 4 0.37 11.57 -6.25
C VAL A 4 1.46 12.33 -5.53
N LYS A 5 1.08 13.10 -4.51
CA LYS A 5 2.04 13.86 -3.70
C LYS A 5 2.46 12.99 -2.52
N TRP A 6 3.53 12.24 -2.70
CA TRP A 6 4.06 11.38 -1.66
C TRP A 6 4.64 12.20 -0.51
N ILE A 7 4.63 11.61 0.69
CA ILE A 7 5.15 12.26 1.89
C ILE A 7 6.67 12.34 1.87
N THR A 8 7.32 11.28 1.35
CA THR A 8 8.78 11.18 1.30
C THR A 8 9.29 11.25 -0.12
N GLU A 9 10.59 11.47 -0.28
CA GLU A 9 11.24 11.47 -1.59
C GLU A 9 11.27 10.08 -2.21
N ASP A 10 11.38 10.01 -3.54
CA ASP A 10 11.10 8.80 -4.30
C ASP A 10 12.09 7.64 -4.16
N PHE A 11 13.30 7.84 -3.70
CA PHE A 11 14.32 6.82 -3.82
C PHE A 11 14.61 6.00 -2.56
N LYS A 12 13.87 6.24 -1.47
CA LYS A 12 14.07 5.49 -0.22
C LYS A 12 12.77 4.88 0.28
N ASN A 13 12.00 4.34 -0.65
CA ASN A 13 10.69 3.79 -0.35
C ASN A 13 10.58 2.37 -0.84
N LEU A 14 9.96 1.53 -0.04
CA LEU A 14 9.56 0.20 -0.47
C LEU A 14 8.16 0.32 -1.07
N TYR A 15 8.01 -0.02 -2.34
CA TYR A 15 6.73 0.09 -3.03
C TYR A 15 6.13 -1.29 -3.28
N LEU A 16 4.94 -1.52 -2.75
CA LEU A 16 4.20 -2.76 -2.92
C LEU A 16 3.11 -2.54 -3.97
N HIS A 17 3.39 -2.94 -5.21
CA HIS A 17 2.46 -2.72 -6.32
C HIS A 17 1.28 -3.67 -6.25
N ARG A 18 0.08 -3.11 -6.16
CA ARG A 18 -1.18 -3.86 -6.28
C ARG A 18 -1.16 -5.16 -5.51
N LEU A 19 -0.74 -5.08 -4.26
CA LEU A 19 -0.66 -6.24 -3.38
C LEU A 19 -2.05 -6.84 -3.24
N ALA A 20 -2.19 -8.10 -3.62
CA ALA A 20 -3.43 -8.84 -3.52
C ALA A 20 -3.18 -10.13 -2.78
N VAL A 21 -3.96 -10.37 -1.73
CA VAL A 21 -3.94 -11.63 -1.01
C VAL A 21 -5.21 -12.39 -1.37
N HIS A 22 -5.06 -13.64 -1.77
CA HIS A 22 -6.20 -14.48 -2.14
C HIS A 22 -7.20 -14.52 -0.96
N PRO A 23 -8.52 -14.42 -1.23
CA PRO A 23 -9.53 -14.36 -0.16
C PRO A 23 -9.43 -15.45 0.90
N GLU A 24 -9.02 -16.65 0.50
CA GLU A 24 -8.85 -17.76 1.45
C GLU A 24 -7.74 -17.46 2.46
N TYR A 25 -6.67 -16.81 2.03
CA TYR A 25 -5.54 -16.49 2.89
C TYR A 25 -5.79 -15.25 3.74
N GLN A 26 -6.66 -14.35 3.28
CA GLN A 26 -7.01 -13.16 4.07
C GLN A 26 -7.58 -13.54 5.42
N LYS A 27 -8.39 -14.59 5.47
CA LYS A 27 -9.01 -15.07 6.71
C LYS A 27 -8.01 -15.69 7.67
N LYS A 28 -6.82 -16.04 7.19
CA LYS A 28 -5.76 -16.68 8.00
C LYS A 28 -4.69 -15.68 8.45
N GLY A 29 -4.92 -14.37 8.24
CA GLY A 29 -3.97 -13.36 8.66
C GLY A 29 -2.74 -13.24 7.78
N VAL A 30 -2.78 -13.78 6.56
CA VAL A 30 -1.64 -13.72 5.63
C VAL A 30 -1.33 -12.29 5.24
N GLY A 31 -2.37 -11.47 4.99
CA GLY A 31 -2.17 -10.05 4.68
C GLY A 31 -1.45 -9.31 5.78
N ARG A 32 -1.84 -9.56 7.03
CA ARG A 32 -1.18 -8.96 8.20
C ARG A 32 0.28 -9.38 8.27
N SER A 33 0.58 -10.66 8.10
CA SER A 33 1.94 -11.18 8.13
C SER A 33 2.80 -10.58 7.03
N LEU A 34 2.25 -10.45 5.82
CA LEU A 34 2.94 -9.82 4.71
C LEU A 34 3.29 -8.37 5.01
N MET A 35 2.35 -7.61 5.56
CA MET A 35 2.59 -6.20 5.89
C MET A 35 3.57 -6.06 7.05
N ASP A 36 3.48 -6.93 8.05
CA ASP A 36 4.45 -6.94 9.15
C ASP A 36 5.86 -7.18 8.61
N PHE A 37 6.00 -8.15 7.71
CA PHE A 37 7.29 -8.45 7.08
C PHE A 37 7.80 -7.28 6.26
N ALA A 38 6.94 -6.69 5.43
CA ALA A 38 7.33 -5.58 4.56
C ALA A 38 7.79 -4.37 5.37
N GLU A 39 7.07 -4.05 6.44
CA GLU A 39 7.41 -2.91 7.29
C GLU A 39 8.72 -3.17 8.05
N GLU A 40 8.91 -4.37 8.56
CA GLU A 40 10.15 -4.74 9.23
C GLU A 40 11.34 -4.74 8.26
N TYR A 41 11.14 -5.27 7.06
CA TYR A 41 12.16 -5.25 6.01
C TYR A 41 12.56 -3.82 5.67
N ALA A 42 11.58 -2.94 5.51
CA ALA A 42 11.83 -1.54 5.21
C ALA A 42 12.63 -0.87 6.32
N LYS A 43 12.26 -1.14 7.57
CA LYS A 43 12.94 -0.58 8.73
C LYS A 43 14.39 -1.04 8.81
N LEU A 44 14.63 -2.33 8.65
CA LEU A 44 15.96 -2.92 8.75
C LEU A 44 16.88 -2.48 7.62
N ASN A 45 16.34 -2.16 6.46
CA ASN A 45 17.13 -1.78 5.29
C ASN A 45 17.19 -0.27 5.06
N GLY A 46 16.76 0.52 6.03
CA GLY A 46 16.90 1.97 5.98
C GLY A 46 15.93 2.69 5.06
N PHE A 47 14.85 2.03 4.63
CA PHE A 47 13.83 2.70 3.85
C PHE A 47 13.06 3.70 4.72
N LYS A 48 12.73 4.84 4.15
CA LYS A 48 12.00 5.89 4.87
C LYS A 48 10.53 5.57 5.04
N SER A 49 9.94 4.90 4.07
CA SER A 49 8.52 4.60 4.08
C SER A 49 8.19 3.36 3.27
N VAL A 50 6.97 2.87 3.48
CA VAL A 50 6.35 1.86 2.63
C VAL A 50 5.22 2.52 1.88
N ARG A 51 5.18 2.33 0.57
CA ARG A 51 4.13 2.83 -0.32
C ARG A 51 3.40 1.66 -0.94
N LEU A 52 2.11 1.84 -1.17
CA LEU A 52 1.30 0.81 -1.84
C LEU A 52 0.12 1.44 -2.54
N ASP A 53 -0.51 0.66 -3.41
CA ASP A 53 -1.79 1.04 -3.97
C ASP A 53 -2.79 -0.10 -3.78
N THR A 54 -4.08 0.25 -3.73
CA THR A 54 -5.14 -0.74 -3.65
C THR A 54 -6.37 -0.22 -4.40
N PHE A 55 -7.16 -1.15 -4.94
CA PHE A 55 -8.34 -0.81 -5.71
C PHE A 55 -9.34 -0.05 -4.84
N SER A 56 -9.84 1.08 -5.36
CA SER A 56 -10.74 1.96 -4.60
C SER A 56 -12.03 1.28 -4.17
N GLN A 57 -12.49 0.30 -4.93
CA GLN A 57 -13.73 -0.42 -4.64
C GLN A 57 -13.53 -1.56 -3.64
N ASN A 58 -12.30 -1.87 -3.27
CA ASN A 58 -12.02 -2.88 -2.25
C ASN A 58 -12.04 -2.24 -0.87
N GLN A 59 -13.23 -2.13 -0.29
CA GLN A 59 -13.42 -1.47 1.00
C GLN A 59 -12.65 -2.16 2.12
N ARG A 60 -12.55 -3.48 2.08
CA ARG A 60 -11.84 -4.25 3.10
C ARG A 60 -10.36 -3.93 3.13
N ASN A 61 -9.70 -3.88 1.95
CA ASN A 61 -8.29 -3.53 1.87
C ASN A 61 -8.04 -2.08 2.27
N ASN A 62 -8.89 -1.16 1.83
CA ASN A 62 -8.74 0.25 2.20
C ASN A 62 -8.83 0.42 3.72
N LYS A 63 -9.79 -0.24 4.34
CA LYS A 63 -9.97 -0.19 5.79
C LYS A 63 -8.77 -0.80 6.51
N PHE A 64 -8.25 -1.91 5.98
CA PHE A 64 -7.10 -2.59 6.55
C PHE A 64 -5.86 -1.69 6.57
N TYR A 65 -5.55 -1.05 5.44
CA TYR A 65 -4.36 -0.17 5.37
C TYR A 65 -4.52 1.06 6.25
N LYS A 66 -5.71 1.65 6.29
CA LYS A 66 -5.96 2.79 7.19
C LYS A 66 -5.78 2.38 8.65
N SER A 67 -6.21 1.18 9.03
CA SER A 67 -6.05 0.69 10.40
C SER A 67 -4.58 0.46 10.75
N ARG A 68 -3.72 0.25 9.75
CA ARG A 68 -2.27 0.11 9.95
C ARG A 68 -1.52 1.44 9.86
N GLN A 69 -2.23 2.56 9.89
CA GLN A 69 -1.66 3.91 9.88
C GLN A 69 -1.12 4.36 8.53
N TYR A 70 -1.57 3.74 7.45
CA TYR A 70 -1.26 4.24 6.11
C TYR A 70 -2.12 5.44 5.78
N VAL A 71 -1.53 6.44 5.16
CA VAL A 71 -2.21 7.68 4.78
C VAL A 71 -2.55 7.63 3.30
N GLN A 72 -3.80 7.85 2.97
CA GLN A 72 -4.25 7.93 1.58
C GLN A 72 -3.85 9.28 0.99
N LEU A 73 -3.06 9.26 -0.09
CA LEU A 73 -2.47 10.47 -0.65
C LEU A 73 -3.03 10.87 -2.00
N GLY A 74 -3.56 9.92 -2.76
CA GLY A 74 -4.09 10.25 -4.07
C GLY A 74 -4.50 9.01 -4.84
N ASP A 75 -4.96 9.22 -6.06
CA ASP A 75 -5.49 8.15 -6.88
C ASP A 75 -4.72 8.04 -8.18
N VAL A 76 -4.58 6.81 -8.67
CA VAL A 76 -4.06 6.54 -10.00
C VAL A 76 -5.05 5.69 -10.76
N PHE A 77 -5.11 5.88 -12.07
CA PHE A 77 -6.01 5.15 -12.94
C PHE A 77 -5.23 4.20 -13.84
N PHE A 78 -5.74 2.99 -13.96
CA PHE A 78 -5.21 1.99 -14.89
C PHE A 78 -6.35 1.62 -15.86
N PRO A 79 -6.54 2.39 -16.94
CA PRO A 79 -7.73 2.25 -17.80
C PRO A 79 -7.93 0.85 -18.39
N MET A 80 -6.84 0.12 -18.58
CA MET A 80 -6.90 -1.24 -19.11
C MET A 80 -7.43 -2.25 -18.10
N GLN A 81 -7.49 -1.88 -16.81
CA GLN A 81 -7.93 -2.76 -15.74
C GLN A 81 -9.30 -2.38 -15.20
N SER A 82 -9.57 -1.08 -15.06
CA SER A 82 -10.82 -0.63 -14.49
C SER A 82 -11.04 0.85 -14.77
N LYS A 83 -12.32 1.26 -14.80
CA LYS A 83 -12.70 2.67 -14.83
C LYS A 83 -12.59 3.34 -13.45
N PHE A 84 -12.45 2.55 -12.39
CA PHE A 84 -12.29 3.07 -11.04
C PHE A 84 -10.81 3.20 -10.69
N PRO A 85 -10.43 4.20 -9.88
CA PRO A 85 -9.04 4.42 -9.54
C PRO A 85 -8.53 3.41 -8.53
N PHE A 86 -7.20 3.39 -8.37
CA PHE A 86 -6.53 2.77 -7.23
C PHE A 86 -6.12 3.88 -6.28
N HIS A 87 -6.34 3.67 -5.00
CA HIS A 87 -5.90 4.60 -3.96
C HIS A 87 -4.45 4.32 -3.60
N CYS A 88 -3.65 5.38 -3.48
CA CYS A 88 -2.24 5.28 -3.12
C CYS A 88 -2.05 5.65 -1.66
N TYR A 89 -1.27 4.84 -0.95
CA TYR A 89 -1.03 4.98 0.49
C TYR A 89 0.47 5.01 0.78
N GLU A 90 0.81 5.70 1.83
CA GLU A 90 2.19 5.72 2.34
C GLU A 90 2.19 5.71 3.86
N LYS A 91 3.15 4.97 4.43
CA LYS A 91 3.39 4.96 5.88
C LYS A 91 4.87 5.23 6.14
N ILE A 92 5.15 6.20 6.98
CA ILE A 92 6.50 6.52 7.39
C ILE A 92 6.98 5.44 8.36
N ILE A 93 8.15 4.87 8.08
CA ILE A 93 8.73 3.77 8.86
C ILE A 93 9.91 4.25 9.72
N ASN A 94 10.76 5.09 9.13
CA ASN A 94 11.96 5.58 9.81
C ASN A 94 12.01 7.09 9.92
#